data_b83f2b972e489746b9b591111c0ff271
#
_entry.id   b83f2b972e489746b9b591111c0ff271
#
_cell.length_a   1.000
_cell.length_b   1.000
_cell.length_c   1.000
_cell.angle_alpha   90.00
_cell.angle_beta   90.00
_cell.angle_gamma   90.00
#
_symmetry.space_group_name_H-M   'P 1'
#
loop_
_entity.id
_entity.type
_entity.pdbx_description
1 polymer ?
#
loop_
_entity_poly.entity_id
_entity_poly.type
_entity_poly.pdbx_seq_one_letter_code
_entity_poly.pdbx_strand_id
1 'polypeptide(L)'
;LLCMGALVAGMFSGCAEREEDTPKGEKVSVSEQGETSNEILYAENLTDGLDTQICIDYAIKSYEPVQNFAYELFEQNMDEDNPVLSPVSAYLALGMAGTGAKGATLSEFQQVLGTDLDCIPHSLMTTLPRDREGMKISLANSAWVDDDFEAEKDYLVEIDSFYLSDVYRANLSANQTMEDMNAWIDTNTNGLIPKLLEEPLDEDSRLALFNTIYFKGKWAIEFSKDDTRERDFYKEDGTIT
;
A
#
# COMPACT_ATOMS: atom_id res chain seq x y z
N LEU A 1 8.21 -0.24 -22.02
CA LEU A 1 7.41 0.49 -21.05
C LEU A 1 6.88 -0.53 -20.06
N LEU A 2 7.56 -0.72 -18.93
CA LEU A 2 7.05 -1.58 -17.87
C LEU A 2 6.23 -0.69 -16.95
N CYS A 3 4.91 -0.81 -17.01
CA CYS A 3 4.01 -0.21 -16.05
C CYS A 3 3.58 -1.32 -15.10
N MET A 4 4.10 -1.31 -13.89
CA MET A 4 3.66 -2.20 -12.82
C MET A 4 2.75 -1.42 -11.90
N GLY A 5 1.47 -1.73 -11.94
CA GLY A 5 0.56 -1.40 -10.85
C GLY A 5 0.38 -2.68 -10.04
N ALA A 6 0.96 -2.75 -8.88
CA ALA A 6 0.61 -3.81 -7.94
C ALA A 6 -0.27 -3.22 -6.88
N LEU A 7 -1.37 -3.87 -6.67
CA LEU A 7 -2.36 -3.51 -5.69
C LEU A 7 -2.50 -4.66 -4.72
N VAL A 8 -2.33 -4.38 -3.44
CA VAL A 8 -2.74 -5.29 -2.37
C VAL A 8 -3.90 -4.61 -1.65
N ALA A 9 -5.10 -5.14 -1.85
CA ALA A 9 -6.24 -4.79 -1.03
C ALA A 9 -6.36 -5.85 0.07
N GLY A 10 -6.15 -5.46 1.31
CA GLY A 10 -6.41 -6.29 2.48
C GLY A 10 -7.80 -5.98 3.02
N MET A 11 -8.71 -6.92 2.96
CA MET A 11 -10.00 -6.82 3.65
C MET A 11 -9.89 -7.53 4.98
N PHE A 12 -10.17 -6.81 6.06
CA PHE A 12 -10.24 -7.38 7.39
C PHE A 12 -11.69 -7.41 7.87
N SER A 13 -12.26 -8.61 7.89
CA SER A 13 -13.50 -8.91 8.59
C SER A 13 -13.11 -9.39 9.98
N GLY A 14 -13.24 -8.53 10.99
CA GLY A 14 -12.79 -8.81 12.35
C GLY A 14 -13.93 -9.16 13.28
N CYS A 15 -13.97 -10.41 13.78
CA CYS A 15 -14.63 -10.71 15.04
C CYS A 15 -13.69 -10.30 16.17
N ALA A 16 -13.94 -9.17 16.80
CA ALA A 16 -13.27 -8.79 18.04
C ALA A 16 -14.16 -9.19 19.23
N GLU A 17 -13.76 -10.23 19.95
CA GLU A 17 -14.23 -10.41 21.33
C GLU A 17 -13.56 -9.35 22.20
N ARG A 18 -14.38 -8.52 22.82
CA ARG A 18 -13.96 -7.38 23.65
C ARG A 18 -13.56 -7.89 25.04
N GLU A 19 -12.28 -7.82 25.41
CA GLU A 19 -11.88 -7.75 26.81
C GLU A 19 -11.93 -6.28 27.27
N GLU A 20 -12.77 -6.04 28.32
CA GLU A 20 -12.90 -4.71 28.97
C GLU A 20 -11.65 -4.46 29.80
N ASP A 21 -10.86 -3.46 29.42
CA ASP A 21 -10.25 -2.43 30.26
C ASP A 21 -9.17 -1.66 29.48
N THR A 22 -9.59 -0.55 28.86
CA THR A 22 -8.67 0.54 28.48
C THR A 22 -9.40 1.88 28.54
N PRO A 23 -8.74 2.97 28.94
CA PRO A 23 -9.39 4.26 29.11
C PRO A 23 -9.92 4.80 27.79
N LYS A 24 -11.14 5.28 27.81
CA LYS A 24 -11.87 5.83 26.65
C LYS A 24 -11.09 6.98 26.04
N GLY A 25 -10.60 6.76 24.80
CA GLY A 25 -10.12 7.82 23.94
C GLY A 25 -11.21 8.84 23.63
N GLU A 26 -10.82 10.08 23.49
CA GLU A 26 -11.72 11.21 23.20
C GLU A 26 -12.40 11.00 21.84
N LYS A 27 -13.72 11.10 21.81
CA LYS A 27 -14.50 11.01 20.58
C LYS A 27 -14.22 12.23 19.71
N VAL A 28 -13.69 12.01 18.53
CA VAL A 28 -13.62 13.04 17.51
C VAL A 28 -15.03 13.25 16.95
N SER A 29 -15.61 14.40 17.20
CA SER A 29 -16.94 14.77 16.68
C SER A 29 -16.83 15.14 15.19
N VAL A 30 -17.46 14.35 14.34
CA VAL A 30 -17.70 14.69 12.94
C VAL A 30 -18.85 15.70 12.87
N SER A 31 -18.67 16.82 12.18
CA SER A 31 -19.74 17.79 11.95
C SER A 31 -20.77 17.22 10.97
N GLU A 32 -22.02 17.11 11.44
CA GLU A 32 -23.17 16.81 10.59
C GLU A 32 -23.43 17.95 9.60
N GLN A 33 -22.96 17.84 8.37
CA GLN A 33 -23.59 18.52 7.22
C GLN A 33 -23.42 17.64 6.00
N GLY A 34 -24.55 17.12 5.52
CA GLY A 34 -24.62 16.25 4.37
C GLY A 34 -24.27 16.99 3.08
N GLU A 35 -23.14 16.61 2.54
CA GLU A 35 -22.85 16.56 1.11
C GLU A 35 -21.74 15.53 0.95
N THR A 36 -21.93 14.57 0.04
CA THR A 36 -21.08 13.41 -0.23
C THR A 36 -19.74 13.85 -0.84
N SER A 37 -18.81 14.22 0.00
CA SER A 37 -17.40 14.26 -0.33
C SER A 37 -16.65 13.44 0.71
N ASN A 38 -15.89 12.44 0.30
CA ASN A 38 -15.00 11.73 1.20
C ASN A 38 -14.03 12.75 1.79
N GLU A 39 -14.22 13.04 3.05
CA GLU A 39 -13.40 14.01 3.75
C GLU A 39 -12.10 13.34 4.17
N ILE A 40 -10.96 13.92 3.80
CA ILE A 40 -9.67 13.52 4.37
C ILE A 40 -9.73 13.88 5.86
N LEU A 41 -9.91 12.87 6.70
CA LEU A 41 -10.26 13.07 8.10
C LEU A 41 -9.11 13.57 8.97
N TYR A 42 -7.87 13.35 8.56
CA TYR A 42 -6.76 13.43 9.48
C TYR A 42 -5.53 14.20 9.00
N ALA A 43 -5.44 14.57 7.74
CA ALA A 43 -4.24 15.19 7.18
C ALA A 43 -3.79 16.49 7.88
N GLU A 44 -4.70 17.23 8.48
CA GLU A 44 -4.37 18.49 9.16
C GLU A 44 -4.13 18.36 10.68
N ASN A 45 -4.54 17.23 11.31
CA ASN A 45 -4.55 17.11 12.76
C ASN A 45 -3.58 16.04 13.32
N LEU A 46 -2.92 15.27 12.46
CA LEU A 46 -2.06 14.15 12.86
C LEU A 46 -0.57 14.52 13.00
N THR A 47 -0.17 15.68 12.52
CA THR A 47 1.25 16.10 12.45
C THR A 47 1.90 16.45 13.78
N ASP A 48 1.18 16.43 14.88
CA ASP A 48 1.71 16.77 16.20
C ASP A 48 2.38 15.56 16.87
N GLY A 49 3.50 15.10 16.38
CA GLY A 49 4.38 14.45 17.31
C GLY A 49 5.20 13.23 16.99
N LEU A 50 5.18 12.69 15.79
CA LEU A 50 6.14 11.60 15.50
C LEU A 50 7.40 12.16 14.85
N ASP A 51 8.54 12.01 15.55
CA ASP A 51 9.84 12.40 15.03
C ASP A 51 10.34 11.36 14.00
N THR A 52 9.95 11.58 12.75
CA THR A 52 10.37 10.73 11.63
C THR A 52 11.83 10.98 11.20
N GLN A 53 12.51 12.00 11.78
CA GLN A 53 13.91 12.30 11.46
C GLN A 53 14.84 11.13 11.84
N ILE A 54 14.50 10.40 12.90
CA ILE A 54 15.23 9.19 13.34
C ILE A 54 15.21 8.12 12.24
N CYS A 55 14.13 8.03 11.48
CA CYS A 55 13.96 7.02 10.44
C CYS A 55 14.90 7.22 9.24
N ILE A 56 15.25 8.46 8.92
CA ILE A 56 16.14 8.76 7.78
C ILE A 56 17.53 8.16 8.00
N ASP A 57 18.03 8.22 9.22
CA ASP A 57 19.36 7.69 9.55
C ASP A 57 19.36 6.16 9.72
N TYR A 58 18.24 5.58 10.11
CA TYR A 58 18.11 4.16 10.41
C TYR A 58 17.90 3.31 9.15
N ALA A 59 16.99 3.72 8.28
CA ALA A 59 16.58 2.94 7.13
C ALA A 59 17.63 2.85 6.01
N ILE A 60 18.56 3.80 5.94
CA ILE A 60 19.70 3.72 5.01
C ILE A 60 20.60 2.50 5.31
N LYS A 61 20.49 1.91 6.50
CA LYS A 61 21.39 0.85 6.98
C LYS A 61 20.94 -0.57 6.64
N SER A 62 19.67 -0.84 6.39
CA SER A 62 19.23 -2.21 6.10
C SER A 62 17.88 -2.31 5.40
N TYR A 63 17.90 -2.49 4.09
CA TYR A 63 16.74 -3.00 3.35
C TYR A 63 16.66 -4.53 3.33
N GLU A 64 17.46 -5.21 4.17
CA GLU A 64 17.51 -6.67 4.21
C GLU A 64 16.12 -7.31 4.43
N PRO A 65 15.25 -6.82 5.34
CA PRO A 65 13.92 -7.39 5.49
C PRO A 65 13.07 -7.29 4.21
N VAL A 66 13.14 -6.15 3.52
CA VAL A 66 12.41 -5.97 2.25
C VAL A 66 12.94 -6.90 1.16
N GLN A 67 14.26 -7.09 1.11
CA GLN A 67 14.89 -8.00 0.15
C GLN A 67 14.51 -9.46 0.43
N ASN A 68 14.56 -9.90 1.68
CA ASN A 68 14.16 -11.24 2.08
C ASN A 68 12.69 -11.50 1.74
N PHE A 69 11.80 -10.58 2.11
CA PHE A 69 10.39 -10.64 1.74
C PHE A 69 10.19 -10.74 0.22
N ALA A 70 10.95 -9.95 -0.55
CA ALA A 70 10.86 -9.96 -2.01
C ALA A 70 11.28 -11.32 -2.59
N TYR A 71 12.34 -11.93 -2.07
CA TYR A 71 12.79 -13.25 -2.51
C TYR A 71 11.78 -14.33 -2.17
N GLU A 72 11.27 -14.36 -0.94
CA GLU A 72 10.27 -15.34 -0.50
C GLU A 72 8.98 -15.20 -1.31
N LEU A 73 8.50 -13.96 -1.51
CA LEU A 73 7.33 -13.70 -2.33
C LEU A 73 7.51 -14.17 -3.76
N PHE A 74 8.68 -13.94 -4.34
CA PHE A 74 9.01 -14.38 -5.70
C PHE A 74 9.09 -15.91 -5.79
N GLU A 75 9.80 -16.57 -4.86
CA GLU A 75 9.94 -18.04 -4.85
C GLU A 75 8.58 -18.74 -4.75
N GLN A 76 7.66 -18.22 -3.93
CA GLN A 76 6.33 -18.79 -3.76
C GLN A 76 5.40 -18.60 -4.97
N ASN A 77 5.76 -17.70 -5.87
CA ASN A 77 4.97 -17.39 -7.07
C ASN A 77 5.70 -17.74 -8.37
N MET A 78 6.78 -18.50 -8.30
CA MET A 78 7.51 -19.04 -9.46
C MET A 78 6.80 -20.27 -10.02
N ASP A 79 5.59 -20.08 -10.51
CA ASP A 79 4.86 -21.09 -11.26
C ASP A 79 5.31 -21.13 -12.73
N GLU A 80 4.62 -21.91 -13.56
CA GLU A 80 4.95 -22.14 -14.98
C GLU A 80 4.88 -20.88 -15.84
N ASP A 81 4.14 -19.84 -15.38
CA ASP A 81 3.99 -18.58 -16.10
C ASP A 81 5.00 -17.52 -15.62
N ASN A 82 5.14 -16.44 -16.39
CA ASN A 82 6.02 -15.32 -16.06
C ASN A 82 5.35 -14.39 -15.03
N PRO A 83 5.61 -14.54 -13.72
CA PRO A 83 4.97 -13.69 -12.72
C PRO A 83 5.50 -12.27 -12.78
N VAL A 84 4.60 -11.30 -12.60
CA VAL A 84 4.94 -9.90 -12.40
C VAL A 84 4.48 -9.50 -11.02
N LEU A 85 5.43 -9.26 -10.12
CA LEU A 85 5.18 -8.97 -8.72
C LEU A 85 5.74 -7.60 -8.35
N SER A 86 5.10 -6.92 -7.41
CA SER A 86 5.64 -5.73 -6.76
C SER A 86 5.82 -5.98 -5.25
N PRO A 87 6.98 -6.49 -4.85
CA PRO A 87 7.24 -6.78 -3.44
C PRO A 87 7.14 -5.54 -2.54
N VAL A 88 7.54 -4.36 -3.03
CA VAL A 88 7.44 -3.12 -2.26
C VAL A 88 5.99 -2.75 -1.98
N SER A 89 5.07 -2.91 -2.96
CA SER A 89 3.65 -2.68 -2.71
C SER A 89 3.08 -3.64 -1.68
N ALA A 90 3.39 -4.93 -1.82
CA ALA A 90 2.94 -5.94 -0.86
C ALA A 90 3.50 -5.67 0.55
N TYR A 91 4.78 -5.33 0.64
CA TYR A 91 5.44 -4.97 1.90
C TYR A 91 4.77 -3.79 2.59
N LEU A 92 4.50 -2.70 1.85
CA LEU A 92 3.87 -1.49 2.41
C LEU A 92 2.42 -1.74 2.85
N ALA A 93 1.62 -2.43 2.03
CA ALA A 93 0.23 -2.72 2.38
C ALA A 93 0.11 -3.67 3.58
N LEU A 94 0.91 -4.74 3.62
CA LEU A 94 0.97 -5.64 4.76
C LEU A 94 1.57 -4.98 5.99
N GLY A 95 2.52 -4.08 5.82
CA GLY A 95 3.10 -3.28 6.90
C GLY A 95 2.07 -2.40 7.57
N MET A 96 1.24 -1.66 6.81
CA MET A 96 0.12 -0.89 7.37
C MET A 96 -0.84 -1.76 8.18
N ALA A 97 -1.14 -2.97 7.71
CA ALA A 97 -1.94 -3.92 8.47
C ALA A 97 -1.23 -4.40 9.75
N GLY A 98 0.07 -4.69 9.64
CA GLY A 98 0.90 -5.14 10.75
C GLY A 98 1.06 -4.11 11.87
N THR A 99 1.09 -2.82 11.51
CA THR A 99 1.14 -1.70 12.49
C THR A 99 -0.08 -1.71 13.43
N GLY A 100 -1.26 -2.09 12.91
CA GLY A 100 -2.47 -2.23 13.73
C GLY A 100 -2.56 -3.54 14.52
N ALA A 101 -1.66 -4.50 14.27
CA ALA A 101 -1.72 -5.82 14.89
C ALA A 101 -1.10 -5.83 16.29
N LYS A 102 -1.55 -6.77 17.14
CA LYS A 102 -1.02 -6.98 18.50
C LYS A 102 -0.82 -8.48 18.77
N GLY A 103 0.02 -8.79 19.78
CA GLY A 103 0.22 -10.16 20.26
C GLY A 103 0.77 -11.09 19.18
N ALA A 104 0.16 -12.27 19.02
CA ALA A 104 0.62 -13.30 18.09
C ALA A 104 0.57 -12.81 16.62
N THR A 105 -0.48 -12.12 16.23
CA THR A 105 -0.66 -11.58 14.89
C THR A 105 0.46 -10.59 14.52
N LEU A 106 0.83 -9.68 15.44
CA LEU A 106 1.97 -8.80 15.23
C LEU A 106 3.27 -9.59 15.05
N SER A 107 3.46 -10.63 15.85
CA SER A 107 4.66 -11.49 15.74
C SER A 107 4.75 -12.19 14.39
N GLU A 108 3.62 -12.61 13.82
CA GLU A 108 3.56 -13.20 12.48
C GLU A 108 3.92 -12.18 11.39
N PHE A 109 3.38 -10.95 11.46
CA PHE A 109 3.79 -9.86 10.56
C PHE A 109 5.29 -9.58 10.66
N GLN A 110 5.82 -9.52 11.88
CA GLN A 110 7.25 -9.26 12.11
C GLN A 110 8.16 -10.39 11.62
N GLN A 111 7.70 -11.64 11.61
CA GLN A 111 8.44 -12.76 11.02
C GLN A 111 8.60 -12.62 9.50
N VAL A 112 7.58 -12.09 8.84
CA VAL A 112 7.54 -11.97 7.38
C VAL A 112 8.17 -10.66 6.90
N LEU A 113 7.88 -9.54 7.58
CA LEU A 113 8.26 -8.20 7.15
C LEU A 113 9.49 -7.65 7.89
N GLY A 114 9.94 -8.33 8.95
CA GLY A 114 10.93 -7.78 9.88
C GLY A 114 10.28 -6.99 11.02
N THR A 115 11.08 -6.65 12.02
CA THR A 115 10.59 -6.03 13.26
C THR A 115 10.36 -4.52 13.16
N ASP A 116 10.90 -3.88 12.13
CA ASP A 116 10.79 -2.43 11.92
C ASP A 116 9.67 -2.14 10.90
N LEU A 117 8.47 -1.91 11.42
CA LEU A 117 7.29 -1.57 10.62
C LEU A 117 7.09 -0.05 10.48
N ASP A 118 8.03 0.75 10.95
CA ASP A 118 7.96 2.21 10.97
C ASP A 118 9.00 2.83 10.03
N CYS A 119 10.27 2.71 10.39
CA CYS A 119 11.34 3.40 9.69
C CYS A 119 11.63 2.85 8.29
N ILE A 120 11.53 1.54 8.07
CA ILE A 120 11.73 0.97 6.73
C ILE A 120 10.63 1.45 5.76
N PRO A 121 9.32 1.35 6.09
CA PRO A 121 8.28 1.93 5.25
C PRO A 121 8.46 3.43 4.99
N HIS A 122 8.74 4.22 6.02
CA HIS A 122 8.97 5.65 5.87
C HIS A 122 10.13 5.95 4.91
N SER A 123 11.22 5.21 5.02
CA SER A 123 12.34 5.35 4.09
C SER A 123 11.97 4.97 2.66
N LEU A 124 11.23 3.90 2.45
CA LEU A 124 10.76 3.52 1.11
C LEU A 124 9.90 4.64 0.50
N MET A 125 8.95 5.17 1.27
CA MET A 125 8.04 6.24 0.83
C MET A 125 8.77 7.55 0.52
N THR A 126 9.85 7.86 1.21
CA THR A 126 10.59 9.12 1.04
C THR A 126 11.77 9.02 0.06
N THR A 127 12.36 7.84 -0.11
CA THR A 127 13.57 7.69 -0.92
C THR A 127 13.35 7.09 -2.31
N LEU A 128 12.30 6.27 -2.52
CA LEU A 128 12.02 5.68 -3.82
C LEU A 128 11.36 6.64 -4.81
N PRO A 129 10.43 7.54 -4.44
CA PRO A 129 9.81 8.43 -5.41
C PRO A 129 10.83 9.28 -6.15
N ARG A 130 10.68 9.37 -7.47
CA ARG A 130 11.56 10.12 -8.37
C ARG A 130 10.74 10.71 -9.51
N ASP A 131 11.00 11.95 -9.81
CA ASP A 131 10.50 12.60 -11.03
C ASP A 131 11.65 13.35 -11.68
N ARG A 132 12.20 12.77 -12.72
CA ARG A 132 13.31 13.35 -13.49
C ARG A 132 13.21 12.93 -14.96
N GLU A 133 13.95 13.61 -15.82
CA GLU A 133 13.97 13.28 -17.24
C GLU A 133 14.25 11.77 -17.47
N GLY A 134 13.33 11.12 -18.13
CA GLY A 134 13.41 9.70 -18.47
C GLY A 134 13.01 8.72 -17.36
N MET A 135 12.68 9.18 -16.14
CA MET A 135 12.24 8.29 -15.06
C MET A 135 11.22 8.95 -14.16
N LYS A 136 10.10 8.28 -13.93
CA LYS A 136 9.12 8.64 -12.90
C LYS A 136 8.78 7.42 -12.04
N ILE A 137 8.91 7.57 -10.73
CA ILE A 137 8.47 6.61 -9.73
C ILE A 137 7.57 7.35 -8.75
N SER A 138 6.36 6.88 -8.57
CA SER A 138 5.42 7.39 -7.59
C SER A 138 4.92 6.26 -6.72
N LEU A 139 4.83 6.50 -5.42
CA LEU A 139 4.25 5.61 -4.44
C LEU A 139 3.15 6.37 -3.72
N ALA A 140 2.04 5.71 -3.45
CA ALA A 140 0.99 6.25 -2.60
C ALA A 140 0.32 5.14 -1.80
N ASN A 141 -0.08 5.48 -0.58
CA ASN A 141 -0.85 4.61 0.30
C ASN A 141 -2.16 5.29 0.67
N SER A 142 -3.21 4.50 0.86
CA SER A 142 -4.44 4.98 1.49
C SER A 142 -5.06 3.93 2.39
N ALA A 143 -5.71 4.43 3.45
CA ALA A 143 -6.50 3.66 4.37
C ALA A 143 -7.93 4.21 4.37
N TRP A 144 -8.90 3.34 4.16
CA TRP A 144 -10.32 3.67 4.15
C TRP A 144 -10.98 2.96 5.31
N VAL A 145 -11.44 3.73 6.26
CA VAL A 145 -12.07 3.24 7.50
C VAL A 145 -13.58 3.36 7.36
N ASP A 146 -14.28 2.27 7.67
CA ASP A 146 -15.75 2.30 7.67
C ASP A 146 -16.27 3.32 8.70
N ASP A 147 -17.33 4.04 8.35
CA ASP A 147 -17.89 5.11 9.17
C ASP A 147 -18.52 4.59 10.49
N ASP A 148 -18.93 3.31 10.50
CA ASP A 148 -19.43 2.61 11.69
C ASP A 148 -18.33 1.93 12.52
N PHE A 149 -17.04 2.05 12.12
CA PHE A 149 -15.91 1.42 12.81
C PHE A 149 -15.01 2.45 13.49
N GLU A 150 -14.79 2.31 14.80
CA GLU A 150 -13.81 3.11 15.55
C GLU A 150 -12.41 2.48 15.41
N ALA A 151 -11.56 3.03 14.52
CA ALA A 151 -10.15 2.70 14.49
C ALA A 151 -9.40 3.45 15.60
N GLU A 152 -8.39 2.80 16.19
CA GLU A 152 -7.52 3.43 17.19
C GLU A 152 -6.77 4.63 16.57
N LYS A 153 -6.82 5.77 17.27
CA LYS A 153 -6.18 7.00 16.78
C LYS A 153 -4.68 6.83 16.56
N ASP A 154 -4.00 6.16 17.49
CA ASP A 154 -2.56 5.96 17.41
C ASP A 154 -2.19 5.17 16.13
N TYR A 155 -2.98 4.15 15.78
CA TYR A 155 -2.81 3.41 14.54
C TYR A 155 -2.91 4.32 13.31
N LEU A 156 -3.92 5.20 13.26
CA LEU A 156 -4.11 6.11 12.12
C LEU A 156 -2.97 7.13 12.03
N VAL A 157 -2.48 7.63 13.17
CA VAL A 157 -1.29 8.50 13.24
C VAL A 157 -0.04 7.79 12.72
N GLU A 158 0.16 6.52 13.10
CA GLU A 158 1.31 5.74 12.67
C GLU A 158 1.32 5.50 11.15
N ILE A 159 0.19 5.09 10.57
CA ILE A 159 0.12 4.87 9.11
C ILE A 159 0.23 6.17 8.30
N ASP A 160 -0.32 7.28 8.79
CA ASP A 160 -0.12 8.59 8.19
C ASP A 160 1.36 8.99 8.22
N SER A 161 2.00 8.89 9.38
CA SER A 161 3.37 9.38 9.59
C SER A 161 4.44 8.52 8.91
N PHE A 162 4.35 7.19 9.06
CA PHE A 162 5.40 6.28 8.57
C PHE A 162 5.14 5.75 7.15
N TYR A 163 3.88 5.63 6.77
CA TYR A 163 3.52 5.16 5.43
C TYR A 163 3.08 6.28 4.49
N LEU A 164 3.00 7.53 4.99
CA LEU A 164 2.48 8.69 4.27
C LEU A 164 1.12 8.36 3.62
N SER A 165 0.25 7.72 4.42
CA SER A 165 -1.02 7.17 3.95
C SER A 165 -2.11 8.23 4.01
N ASP A 166 -2.82 8.44 2.91
CA ASP A 166 -4.08 9.18 2.96
C ASP A 166 -5.10 8.39 3.78
N VAL A 167 -5.76 9.00 4.76
CA VAL A 167 -6.75 8.34 5.61
C VAL A 167 -8.13 8.91 5.35
N TYR A 168 -9.07 8.04 4.98
CA TYR A 168 -10.46 8.39 4.67
C TYR A 168 -11.41 7.65 5.60
N ARG A 169 -12.52 8.29 5.93
CA ARG A 169 -13.65 7.66 6.60
C ARG A 169 -14.89 7.74 5.70
N ALA A 170 -15.48 6.60 5.40
CA ALA A 170 -16.63 6.52 4.50
C ALA A 170 -17.40 5.21 4.73
N ASN A 171 -18.65 5.16 4.27
CA ASN A 171 -19.37 3.90 4.17
C ASN A 171 -18.75 3.05 3.05
N LEU A 172 -18.02 1.99 3.43
CA LEU A 172 -17.25 1.18 2.49
C LEU A 172 -18.13 0.36 1.52
N SER A 173 -19.39 0.12 1.86
CA SER A 173 -20.36 -0.57 1.01
C SER A 173 -21.12 0.35 0.05
N ALA A 174 -20.85 1.66 0.07
CA ALA A 174 -21.52 2.60 -0.81
C ALA A 174 -20.86 2.64 -2.20
N ASN A 175 -21.70 2.74 -3.25
CA ASN A 175 -21.21 2.90 -4.63
C ASN A 175 -20.32 4.14 -4.80
N GLN A 176 -20.65 5.25 -4.14
CA GLN A 176 -19.86 6.48 -4.21
C GLN A 176 -18.44 6.26 -3.64
N THR A 177 -18.33 5.56 -2.52
CA THR A 177 -17.01 5.24 -1.91
C THR A 177 -16.16 4.37 -2.85
N MET A 178 -16.77 3.39 -3.52
CA MET A 178 -16.09 2.59 -4.54
C MET A 178 -15.58 3.48 -5.70
N GLU A 179 -16.40 4.41 -6.17
CA GLU A 179 -16.02 5.35 -7.24
C GLU A 179 -14.85 6.25 -6.78
N ASP A 180 -14.89 6.74 -5.54
CA ASP A 180 -13.83 7.57 -4.96
C ASP A 180 -12.52 6.77 -4.77
N MET A 181 -12.60 5.51 -4.32
CA MET A 181 -11.45 4.60 -4.25
C MET A 181 -10.83 4.37 -5.64
N ASN A 182 -11.67 4.11 -6.65
CA ASN A 182 -11.20 3.95 -8.03
C ASN A 182 -10.55 5.25 -8.56
N ALA A 183 -11.14 6.41 -8.28
CA ALA A 183 -10.58 7.70 -8.68
C ALA A 183 -9.22 7.98 -7.99
N TRP A 184 -9.08 7.60 -6.71
CA TRP A 184 -7.81 7.68 -6.00
C TRP A 184 -6.75 6.79 -6.66
N ILE A 185 -7.11 5.55 -7.01
CA ILE A 185 -6.22 4.59 -7.68
C ILE A 185 -5.83 5.09 -9.08
N ASP A 186 -6.78 5.56 -9.87
CA ASP A 186 -6.55 6.11 -11.21
C ASP A 186 -5.54 7.28 -11.15
N THR A 187 -5.76 8.19 -10.24
CA THR A 187 -4.88 9.35 -10.02
C THR A 187 -3.46 8.92 -9.66
N ASN A 188 -3.31 8.02 -8.68
CA ASN A 188 -2.01 7.60 -8.16
C ASN A 188 -1.30 6.58 -9.07
N THR A 189 -2.01 5.99 -10.04
CA THR A 189 -1.41 5.18 -11.10
C THR A 189 -1.24 5.94 -12.42
N ASN A 190 -1.45 7.24 -12.41
CA ASN A 190 -1.30 8.12 -13.58
C ASN A 190 -2.16 7.65 -14.78
N GLY A 191 -3.38 7.24 -14.50
CA GLY A 191 -4.36 6.78 -15.48
C GLY A 191 -4.19 5.35 -15.97
N LEU A 192 -3.28 4.56 -15.38
CA LEU A 192 -3.05 3.18 -15.83
C LEU A 192 -4.06 2.17 -15.28
N ILE A 193 -4.61 2.44 -14.11
CA ILE A 193 -5.63 1.62 -13.47
C ILE A 193 -6.85 2.51 -13.20
N PRO A 194 -7.67 2.77 -14.23
CA PRO A 194 -8.82 3.66 -14.11
C PRO A 194 -9.95 3.04 -13.27
N LYS A 195 -9.95 1.73 -13.11
CA LYS A 195 -10.95 1.01 -12.33
C LYS A 195 -10.36 -0.30 -11.83
N LEU A 196 -10.34 -0.45 -10.51
CA LEU A 196 -9.95 -1.68 -9.82
C LEU A 196 -11.16 -2.40 -9.24
N LEU A 197 -12.00 -1.66 -8.52
CA LEU A 197 -13.18 -2.21 -7.86
C LEU A 197 -14.35 -2.17 -8.83
N GLU A 198 -14.93 -3.34 -9.13
CA GLU A 198 -16.11 -3.49 -9.97
C GLU A 198 -17.41 -3.31 -9.18
N GLU A 199 -17.37 -3.66 -7.89
CA GLU A 199 -18.47 -3.61 -6.93
C GLU A 199 -18.00 -2.97 -5.64
N PRO A 200 -18.89 -2.36 -4.83
CA PRO A 200 -18.55 -1.89 -3.49
C PRO A 200 -18.00 -3.01 -2.61
N LEU A 201 -17.32 -2.65 -1.53
CA LEU A 201 -16.86 -3.62 -0.54
C LEU A 201 -18.06 -4.19 0.23
N ASP A 202 -17.88 -5.36 0.83
CA ASP A 202 -18.91 -6.01 1.64
C ASP A 202 -19.29 -5.14 2.85
N GLU A 203 -20.55 -5.23 3.30
CA GLU A 203 -21.06 -4.51 4.49
C GLU A 203 -20.29 -4.83 5.78
N ASP A 204 -19.62 -6.00 5.84
CA ASP A 204 -18.78 -6.41 6.96
C ASP A 204 -17.34 -5.87 6.88
N SER A 205 -16.96 -5.17 5.81
CA SER A 205 -15.65 -4.54 5.66
C SER A 205 -15.50 -3.39 6.66
N ARG A 206 -14.39 -3.35 7.38
CA ARG A 206 -14.11 -2.31 8.38
C ARG A 206 -12.92 -1.43 8.02
N LEU A 207 -12.01 -1.95 7.23
CA LEU A 207 -10.80 -1.27 6.79
C LEU A 207 -10.39 -1.77 5.42
N ALA A 208 -10.12 -0.87 4.49
CA ALA A 208 -9.48 -1.20 3.22
C ALA A 208 -8.18 -0.42 3.10
N LEU A 209 -7.11 -1.13 2.74
CA LEU A 209 -5.76 -0.57 2.59
C LEU A 209 -5.33 -0.71 1.13
N PHE A 210 -4.89 0.38 0.55
CA PHE A 210 -4.37 0.39 -0.81
C PHE A 210 -2.94 0.92 -0.84
N ASN A 211 -2.12 0.29 -1.66
CA ASN A 211 -0.85 0.83 -2.10
C ASN A 211 -0.82 0.86 -3.62
N THR A 212 -0.28 1.94 -4.18
CA THR A 212 -0.01 2.05 -5.61
C THR A 212 1.47 2.35 -5.84
N ILE A 213 2.04 1.71 -6.86
CA ILE A 213 3.34 2.06 -7.41
C ILE A 213 3.18 2.34 -8.90
N TYR A 214 3.58 3.53 -9.32
CA TYR A 214 3.74 3.88 -10.71
C TYR A 214 5.23 3.97 -11.05
N PHE A 215 5.66 3.19 -12.02
CA PHE A 215 7.02 3.23 -12.55
C PHE A 215 7.00 3.47 -14.06
N LYS A 216 7.68 4.52 -14.49
CA LYS A 216 7.94 4.77 -15.91
C LYS A 216 9.42 5.10 -16.08
N GLY A 217 10.14 4.26 -16.82
CA GLY A 217 11.56 4.45 -17.10
C GLY A 217 11.87 4.32 -18.58
N LYS A 218 12.81 5.13 -19.06
CA LYS A 218 13.43 4.95 -20.36
C LYS A 218 14.72 4.15 -20.21
N TRP A 219 15.00 3.31 -21.16
CA TRP A 219 16.31 2.66 -21.23
C TRP A 219 17.41 3.71 -21.43
N ALA A 220 18.55 3.53 -20.76
CA ALA A 220 19.72 4.39 -20.97
C ALA A 220 20.24 4.26 -22.41
N ILE A 221 20.09 3.06 -22.98
CA ILE A 221 20.35 2.76 -24.40
C ILE A 221 19.09 2.10 -24.92
N GLU A 222 18.36 2.77 -25.80
CA GLU A 222 17.12 2.25 -26.37
C GLU A 222 17.44 1.13 -27.37
N PHE A 223 16.59 0.10 -27.40
CA PHE A 223 16.67 -0.92 -28.45
C PHE A 223 16.29 -0.32 -29.80
N SER A 224 17.13 -0.54 -30.80
CA SER A 224 16.84 -0.13 -32.18
C SER A 224 15.70 -0.97 -32.73
N LYS A 225 14.68 -0.34 -33.30
CA LYS A 225 13.61 -1.05 -34.01
C LYS A 225 14.14 -1.77 -35.25
N ASP A 226 15.15 -1.21 -35.90
CA ASP A 226 15.74 -1.77 -37.10
C ASP A 226 16.55 -3.06 -36.82
N ASP A 227 16.99 -3.22 -35.56
CA ASP A 227 17.72 -4.41 -35.09
C ASP A 227 16.82 -5.43 -34.39
N THR A 228 15.54 -5.10 -34.20
CA THR A 228 14.54 -5.98 -33.59
C THR A 228 14.06 -7.00 -34.64
N ARG A 229 14.24 -8.27 -34.38
CA ARG A 229 13.85 -9.37 -35.25
C ARG A 229 13.18 -10.47 -34.46
N GLU A 230 12.21 -11.13 -35.09
CA GLU A 230 11.67 -12.38 -34.55
C GLU A 230 12.75 -13.47 -34.62
N ARG A 231 12.92 -14.19 -33.53
CA ARG A 231 13.82 -15.32 -33.41
C ARG A 231 13.18 -16.38 -32.51
N ASP A 232 13.53 -17.63 -32.79
CA ASP A 232 13.15 -18.73 -31.94
C ASP A 232 13.66 -18.52 -30.50
N PHE A 233 12.76 -18.67 -29.52
CA PHE A 233 13.11 -18.71 -28.12
C PHE A 233 13.11 -20.16 -27.65
N TYR A 234 14.23 -20.62 -27.14
CA TYR A 234 14.43 -21.99 -26.65
C TYR A 234 14.19 -22.02 -25.16
N LYS A 235 13.12 -22.72 -24.74
CA LYS A 235 12.84 -22.94 -23.32
C LYS A 235 13.75 -24.02 -22.76
N GLU A 236 13.83 -24.10 -21.41
CA GLU A 236 14.64 -25.07 -20.68
C GLU A 236 14.22 -26.53 -20.98
N ASP A 237 12.95 -26.77 -21.24
CA ASP A 237 12.40 -28.08 -21.63
C ASP A 237 12.68 -28.45 -23.09
N GLY A 238 13.38 -27.60 -23.86
CA GLY A 238 13.70 -27.79 -25.26
C GLY A 238 12.57 -27.40 -26.23
N THR A 239 11.45 -26.89 -25.74
CA THR A 239 10.39 -26.35 -26.61
C THR A 239 10.81 -25.02 -27.22
N ILE A 240 10.30 -24.71 -28.42
CA ILE A 240 10.57 -23.47 -29.14
C ILE A 240 9.28 -22.67 -29.20
N THR A 241 9.36 -21.37 -28.88
CA THR A 241 8.28 -20.42 -29.00
C THR A 241 8.64 -19.30 -29.95
#